data_9bc6b744a1e1cfd319e5510469a0dad8
#
_entry.id   9bc6b744a1e1cfd319e5510469a0dad8
#
_cell.length_a   1.000
_cell.length_b   1.000
_cell.length_c   1.000
_cell.angle_alpha   90.00
_cell.angle_beta   90.00
_cell.angle_gamma   90.00
#
_symmetry.space_group_name_H-M   'P 1'
#
loop_
_entity.id
_entity.type
_entity.pdbx_description
1 polymer ?
#
loop_
_entity_poly.entity_id
_entity_poly.type
_entity_poly.pdbx_seq_one_letter_code
_entity_poly.pdbx_strand_id
1 'polypeptide(L)'
;MEYPIRRIEVDEQSLQEITRFLRETFPKNEKFSIDFIRWQYAQNPLGQMEGFNAWDGDRIVSHFAGMPLQMRLFSKIRKGLLCINVGTNTGYRGKKLFTAVGEKTVEYAKENGFDFLIAVPNANSTHAFLKYFDFELISPLTVKVGFGKDIYPDKTYNCFRVWDDAQWEWRLNNPTNKYSYNSEGIISTPISFFAKTLSKADLSKNIIDKKFQNIGVRPLNLYIGLGADTSKGKYFNIPSFVKRPPFNLVFKDLTGEIPTIKKEDIFFQLIDLDTI
;
A
#
# COMPACT_ATOMS: atom_id res chain seq x y z
N MET A 1 21.46 -21.83 -14.72
CA MET A 1 21.17 -20.49 -15.25
C MET A 1 21.17 -19.56 -14.05
N GLU A 2 21.97 -18.53 -14.10
CA GLU A 2 22.03 -17.49 -13.07
C GLU A 2 21.07 -16.36 -13.47
N TYR A 3 20.21 -15.94 -12.55
CA TYR A 3 19.28 -14.85 -12.76
C TYR A 3 19.87 -13.58 -12.11
N PRO A 4 20.47 -12.66 -12.88
CA PRO A 4 21.07 -11.47 -12.31
C PRO A 4 20.02 -10.63 -11.57
N ILE A 5 20.39 -10.14 -10.38
CA ILE A 5 19.55 -9.29 -9.57
C ILE A 5 20.06 -7.85 -9.69
N ARG A 6 19.19 -6.94 -10.17
CA ARG A 6 19.50 -5.53 -10.39
C ARG A 6 18.52 -4.65 -9.61
N ARG A 7 18.98 -3.47 -9.21
CA ARG A 7 18.12 -2.46 -8.57
C ARG A 7 17.01 -2.02 -9.54
N ILE A 8 15.88 -1.60 -8.99
CA ILE A 8 14.81 -0.96 -9.76
C ILE A 8 15.32 0.37 -10.29
N GLU A 9 15.15 0.58 -11.58
CA GLU A 9 15.36 1.85 -12.27
C GLU A 9 14.01 2.38 -12.76
N VAL A 10 13.90 3.71 -12.91
CA VAL A 10 12.63 4.38 -13.24
C VAL A 10 12.72 5.20 -14.53
N ASP A 11 13.70 4.89 -15.38
CA ASP A 11 13.72 5.36 -16.75
C ASP A 11 12.57 4.74 -17.57
N GLU A 12 12.27 5.29 -18.72
CA GLU A 12 11.12 4.90 -19.53
C GLU A 12 11.14 3.44 -19.94
N GLN A 13 12.30 2.89 -20.29
CA GLN A 13 12.45 1.49 -20.68
C GLN A 13 12.20 0.55 -19.49
N SER A 14 12.76 0.88 -18.33
CA SER A 14 12.58 0.13 -17.09
C SER A 14 11.10 0.14 -16.64
N LEU A 15 10.42 1.30 -16.73
CA LEU A 15 8.99 1.40 -16.39
C LEU A 15 8.11 0.58 -17.35
N GLN A 16 8.44 0.51 -18.63
CA GLN A 16 7.74 -0.34 -19.60
C GLN A 16 7.89 -1.82 -19.26
N GLU A 17 9.10 -2.25 -18.89
CA GLU A 17 9.39 -3.63 -18.53
C GLU A 17 8.69 -4.02 -17.21
N ILE A 18 8.72 -3.13 -16.20
CA ILE A 18 7.96 -3.31 -14.95
C ILE A 18 6.47 -3.43 -15.25
N THR A 19 5.94 -2.58 -16.12
CA THR A 19 4.52 -2.63 -16.52
C THR A 19 4.18 -3.98 -17.16
N ARG A 20 5.03 -4.48 -18.07
CA ARG A 20 4.88 -5.80 -18.70
C ARG A 20 4.85 -6.91 -17.66
N PHE A 21 5.87 -6.93 -16.79
CA PHE A 21 5.99 -7.92 -15.72
C PHE A 21 4.76 -7.96 -14.81
N LEU A 22 4.27 -6.79 -14.37
CA LEU A 22 3.13 -6.70 -13.47
C LEU A 22 1.84 -7.18 -14.13
N ARG A 23 1.62 -6.86 -15.40
CA ARG A 23 0.46 -7.37 -16.17
C ARG A 23 0.48 -8.87 -16.33
N GLU A 24 1.65 -9.45 -16.61
CA GLU A 24 1.83 -10.90 -16.74
C GLU A 24 1.65 -11.62 -15.39
N THR A 25 2.20 -11.04 -14.31
CA THR A 25 2.18 -11.66 -12.98
C THR A 25 0.82 -11.52 -12.30
N PHE A 26 0.11 -10.41 -12.55
CA PHE A 26 -1.19 -10.08 -11.95
C PHE A 26 -2.25 -9.77 -13.03
N PRO A 27 -2.61 -10.71 -13.89
CA PRO A 27 -3.44 -10.46 -15.09
C PRO A 27 -4.87 -10.00 -14.79
N LYS A 28 -5.33 -10.15 -13.55
CA LYS A 28 -6.65 -9.67 -13.10
C LYS A 28 -6.64 -8.21 -12.62
N ASN A 29 -5.47 -7.58 -12.56
CA ASN A 29 -5.33 -6.21 -12.12
C ASN A 29 -5.16 -5.27 -13.33
N GLU A 30 -6.24 -4.62 -13.72
CA GLU A 30 -6.31 -3.74 -14.90
C GLU A 30 -5.63 -2.38 -14.71
N LYS A 31 -5.19 -2.06 -13.48
CA LYS A 31 -4.58 -0.76 -13.15
C LYS A 31 -3.19 -0.55 -13.74
N PHE A 32 -2.47 -1.61 -14.05
CA PHE A 32 -1.08 -1.50 -14.50
C PHE A 32 -0.96 -0.93 -15.92
N SER A 33 -1.24 0.38 -16.04
CA SER A 33 -0.88 1.17 -17.21
C SER A 33 0.49 1.81 -17.02
N ILE A 34 1.15 2.23 -18.08
CA ILE A 34 2.43 2.92 -17.99
C ILE A 34 2.32 4.22 -17.18
N ASP A 35 1.19 4.95 -17.31
CA ASP A 35 0.97 6.18 -16.55
C ASP A 35 0.79 5.91 -15.06
N PHE A 36 0.11 4.82 -14.69
CA PHE A 36 -0.01 4.40 -13.30
C PHE A 36 1.35 3.99 -12.72
N ILE A 37 2.15 3.23 -13.46
CA ILE A 37 3.48 2.81 -13.01
C ILE A 37 4.42 4.02 -12.91
N ARG A 38 4.39 4.95 -13.87
CA ARG A 38 5.18 6.20 -13.80
C ARG A 38 4.80 7.03 -12.58
N TRP A 39 3.49 7.21 -12.33
CA TRP A 39 2.99 7.90 -11.14
C TRP A 39 3.47 7.22 -9.84
N GLN A 40 3.36 5.90 -9.75
CA GLN A 40 3.68 5.16 -8.55
C GLN A 40 5.19 5.05 -8.29
N TYR A 41 6.00 4.82 -9.35
CA TYR A 41 7.42 4.49 -9.23
C TYR A 41 8.32 5.71 -9.29
N ALA A 42 7.97 6.73 -10.07
CA ALA A 42 8.84 7.87 -10.34
C ALA A 42 8.39 9.19 -9.72
N GLN A 43 7.09 9.36 -9.40
CA GLN A 43 6.53 10.68 -9.04
C GLN A 43 6.17 10.84 -7.56
N ASN A 44 6.47 9.86 -6.71
CA ASN A 44 6.26 10.00 -5.26
C ASN A 44 7.18 11.10 -4.70
N PRO A 45 6.66 12.14 -4.01
CA PRO A 45 7.47 13.25 -3.49
C PRO A 45 8.48 12.84 -2.41
N LEU A 46 8.31 11.69 -1.78
CA LEU A 46 9.25 11.17 -0.78
C LEU A 46 10.42 10.38 -1.40
N GLY A 47 10.43 10.18 -2.70
CA GLY A 47 11.46 9.47 -3.44
C GLY A 47 10.89 8.44 -4.41
N GLN A 48 11.76 7.97 -5.28
CA GLN A 48 11.41 6.95 -6.27
C GLN A 48 11.23 5.58 -5.59
N MET A 49 10.61 4.64 -6.32
CA MET A 49 10.47 3.27 -5.89
C MET A 49 11.83 2.61 -5.69
N GLU A 50 12.00 1.96 -4.55
CA GLU A 50 13.21 1.23 -4.19
C GLU A 50 13.00 -0.28 -4.29
N GLY A 51 14.06 -1.04 -4.50
CA GLY A 51 13.99 -2.50 -4.52
C GLY A 51 14.76 -3.14 -5.65
N PHE A 52 14.48 -4.42 -5.91
CA PHE A 52 15.27 -5.24 -6.84
C PHE A 52 14.42 -6.10 -7.75
N ASN A 53 14.96 -6.36 -8.92
CA ASN A 53 14.44 -7.24 -9.96
C ASN A 53 15.40 -8.40 -10.20
N ALA A 54 14.89 -9.63 -10.35
CA ALA A 54 15.62 -10.73 -10.96
C ALA A 54 15.28 -10.79 -12.45
N TRP A 55 16.29 -11.01 -13.29
CA TRP A 55 16.18 -10.96 -14.73
C TRP A 55 16.49 -12.31 -15.39
N ASP A 56 15.78 -12.61 -16.48
CA ASP A 56 16.13 -13.67 -17.43
C ASP A 56 16.30 -13.01 -18.80
N GLY A 57 17.55 -12.84 -19.23
CA GLY A 57 17.87 -11.99 -20.36
C GLY A 57 17.45 -10.54 -20.13
N ASP A 58 16.51 -10.06 -20.93
CA ASP A 58 15.93 -8.71 -20.91
C ASP A 58 14.57 -8.64 -20.16
N ARG A 59 14.13 -9.76 -19.58
CA ARG A 59 12.81 -9.85 -18.92
C ARG A 59 12.94 -9.89 -17.41
N ILE A 60 12.12 -9.09 -16.73
CA ILE A 60 11.92 -9.23 -15.28
C ILE A 60 11.11 -10.50 -15.02
N VAL A 61 11.60 -11.33 -14.09
CA VAL A 61 10.97 -12.61 -13.71
C VAL A 61 10.61 -12.68 -12.24
N SER A 62 11.20 -11.81 -11.43
CA SER A 62 10.80 -11.58 -10.02
C SER A 62 11.04 -10.13 -9.66
N HIS A 63 10.18 -9.57 -8.83
CA HIS A 63 10.15 -8.16 -8.50
C HIS A 63 9.77 -7.97 -7.04
N PHE A 64 10.51 -7.12 -6.33
CA PHE A 64 10.19 -6.70 -4.97
C PHE A 64 10.40 -5.20 -4.87
N ALA A 65 9.31 -4.46 -4.72
CA ALA A 65 9.31 -3.01 -4.69
C ALA A 65 8.87 -2.45 -3.35
N GLY A 66 9.51 -1.39 -2.91
CA GLY A 66 9.20 -0.61 -1.72
C GLY A 66 8.99 0.86 -2.05
N MET A 67 7.80 1.36 -1.81
CA MET A 67 7.42 2.76 -2.02
C MET A 67 7.78 3.59 -0.78
N PRO A 68 8.58 4.67 -0.89
CA PRO A 68 8.90 5.52 0.24
C PRO A 68 7.65 6.13 0.88
N LEU A 69 7.59 6.08 2.21
CA LEU A 69 6.55 6.72 3.02
C LEU A 69 7.13 7.21 4.35
N GLN A 70 6.34 8.03 5.05
CA GLN A 70 6.63 8.46 6.42
C GLN A 70 5.49 8.02 7.34
N MET A 71 5.87 7.52 8.50
CA MET A 71 4.93 7.20 9.57
C MET A 71 5.37 7.86 10.88
N ARG A 72 4.40 8.37 11.64
CA ARG A 72 4.62 8.52 13.07
C ARG A 72 4.60 7.13 13.68
N LEU A 73 5.68 6.79 14.35
CA LEU A 73 5.81 5.57 15.12
C LEU A 73 6.15 5.98 16.55
N PHE A 74 5.15 5.93 17.41
CA PHE A 74 5.19 6.47 18.79
C PHE A 74 5.58 7.96 18.81
N SER A 75 6.70 8.32 19.39
CA SER A 75 7.12 9.72 19.54
C SER A 75 7.87 10.30 18.32
N LYS A 76 8.27 9.47 17.34
CA LYS A 76 9.12 9.88 16.21
C LYS A 76 8.42 9.73 14.87
N ILE A 77 8.71 10.63 13.93
CA ILE A 77 8.41 10.42 12.50
C ILE A 77 9.59 9.67 11.90
N ARG A 78 9.31 8.55 11.25
CA ARG A 78 10.27 7.61 10.68
C ARG A 78 10.02 7.47 9.17
N LYS A 79 11.11 7.28 8.41
CA LYS A 79 11.08 6.99 6.98
C LYS A 79 11.11 5.49 6.74
N GLY A 80 10.20 4.99 5.93
CA GLY A 80 10.14 3.56 5.61
C GLY A 80 9.75 3.27 4.17
N LEU A 81 9.58 1.99 3.87
CA LEU A 81 9.10 1.52 2.57
C LEU A 81 7.81 0.72 2.74
N LEU A 82 6.79 1.05 1.96
CA LEU A 82 5.62 0.22 1.77
C LEU A 82 5.92 -0.80 0.66
N CYS A 83 6.04 -2.08 1.03
CA CYS A 83 6.27 -3.15 0.07
C CYS A 83 5.00 -3.42 -0.75
N ILE A 84 5.07 -3.20 -2.05
CA ILE A 84 3.97 -3.36 -3.00
C ILE A 84 4.45 -4.02 -4.29
N ASN A 85 3.51 -4.50 -5.11
CA ASN A 85 3.79 -5.09 -6.42
C ASN A 85 4.79 -6.27 -6.38
N VAL A 86 4.85 -6.97 -5.25
CA VAL A 86 5.82 -8.02 -4.99
C VAL A 86 5.34 -9.34 -5.63
N GLY A 87 6.19 -9.95 -6.47
CA GLY A 87 5.80 -11.19 -7.13
C GLY A 87 6.93 -11.87 -7.92
N THR A 88 6.66 -13.12 -8.29
CA THR A 88 7.48 -13.92 -9.20
C THR A 88 6.59 -14.52 -10.27
N ASN A 89 6.99 -14.37 -11.52
CA ASN A 89 6.28 -14.92 -12.67
C ASN A 89 6.13 -16.44 -12.54
N THR A 90 4.98 -16.97 -12.93
CA THR A 90 4.58 -18.37 -12.63
C THR A 90 5.62 -19.39 -13.09
N GLY A 91 6.24 -19.22 -14.28
CA GLY A 91 7.27 -20.11 -14.80
C GLY A 91 8.60 -20.10 -14.04
N TYR A 92 8.77 -19.15 -13.09
CA TYR A 92 10.02 -18.97 -12.34
C TYR A 92 9.85 -19.22 -10.83
N ARG A 93 8.67 -19.66 -10.40
CA ARG A 93 8.43 -20.04 -9.02
C ARG A 93 9.25 -21.26 -8.61
N GLY A 94 9.52 -21.41 -7.32
CA GLY A 94 10.34 -22.51 -6.80
C GLY A 94 11.85 -22.31 -6.95
N LYS A 95 12.32 -21.28 -7.66
CA LYS A 95 13.74 -20.98 -7.89
C LYS A 95 14.34 -20.00 -6.86
N LYS A 96 13.66 -19.76 -5.74
CA LYS A 96 14.08 -18.85 -4.66
C LYS A 96 14.25 -17.37 -5.07
N LEU A 97 13.80 -16.97 -6.26
CA LEU A 97 13.98 -15.60 -6.76
C LEU A 97 13.26 -14.57 -5.91
N PHE A 98 12.05 -14.88 -5.44
CA PHE A 98 11.30 -14.04 -4.51
C PHE A 98 12.12 -13.71 -3.26
N THR A 99 12.71 -14.72 -2.64
CA THR A 99 13.54 -14.56 -1.44
C THR A 99 14.78 -13.72 -1.76
N ALA A 100 15.46 -14.02 -2.85
CA ALA A 100 16.70 -13.33 -3.22
C ALA A 100 16.49 -11.83 -3.51
N VAL A 101 15.42 -11.43 -4.25
CA VAL A 101 15.13 -10.01 -4.48
C VAL A 101 14.63 -9.32 -3.21
N GLY A 102 13.90 -10.04 -2.35
CA GLY A 102 13.39 -9.49 -1.09
C GLY A 102 14.51 -9.25 -0.07
N GLU A 103 15.42 -10.21 0.12
CA GLU A 103 16.58 -10.07 1.02
C GLU A 103 17.44 -8.88 0.59
N LYS A 104 17.76 -8.75 -0.70
CA LYS A 104 18.49 -7.58 -1.23
C LYS A 104 17.74 -6.26 -0.99
N THR A 105 16.41 -6.26 -1.09
CA THR A 105 15.61 -5.06 -0.82
C THR A 105 15.65 -4.69 0.66
N VAL A 106 15.56 -5.67 1.56
CA VAL A 106 15.66 -5.46 3.01
C VAL A 106 17.04 -4.92 3.40
N GLU A 107 18.10 -5.54 2.90
CA GLU A 107 19.49 -5.12 3.14
C GLU A 107 19.73 -3.68 2.65
N TYR A 108 19.37 -3.41 1.40
CA TYR A 108 19.46 -2.08 0.81
C TYR A 108 18.69 -1.02 1.61
N ALA A 109 17.46 -1.32 2.02
CA ALA A 109 16.66 -0.39 2.80
C ALA A 109 17.35 -0.04 4.13
N LYS A 110 17.92 -1.03 4.81
CA LYS A 110 18.67 -0.82 6.07
C LYS A 110 19.90 0.05 5.84
N GLU A 111 20.68 -0.21 4.79
CA GLU A 111 21.91 0.52 4.45
C GLU A 111 21.65 1.96 3.97
N ASN A 112 20.47 2.23 3.41
CA ASN A 112 20.11 3.53 2.84
C ASN A 112 19.20 4.38 3.74
N GLY A 113 19.19 4.09 5.04
CA GLY A 113 18.59 4.94 6.07
C GLY A 113 17.06 4.88 6.12
N PHE A 114 16.46 3.77 5.69
CA PHE A 114 15.08 3.48 6.01
C PHE A 114 14.99 2.83 7.38
N ASP A 115 14.06 3.29 8.20
CA ASP A 115 13.88 2.81 9.57
C ASP A 115 13.03 1.53 9.62
N PHE A 116 12.14 1.32 8.66
CA PHE A 116 11.20 0.19 8.67
C PHE A 116 10.70 -0.19 7.28
N LEU A 117 10.17 -1.42 7.20
CA LEU A 117 9.35 -1.88 6.10
C LEU A 117 7.94 -2.21 6.61
N ILE A 118 6.93 -1.91 5.79
CA ILE A 118 5.53 -2.24 6.06
C ILE A 118 4.90 -2.85 4.81
N ALA A 119 4.03 -3.84 4.98
CA ALA A 119 3.35 -4.47 3.84
C ALA A 119 1.94 -4.92 4.23
N VAL A 120 1.11 -5.12 3.21
CA VAL A 120 -0.22 -5.72 3.36
C VAL A 120 -0.36 -6.91 2.42
N PRO A 121 0.37 -8.01 2.69
CA PRO A 121 0.28 -9.23 1.92
C PRO A 121 -1.09 -9.89 2.08
N ASN A 122 -1.52 -10.60 1.04
CA ASN A 122 -2.65 -11.51 1.14
C ASN A 122 -2.26 -12.79 1.91
N ALA A 123 -3.23 -13.65 2.22
CA ALA A 123 -2.97 -14.88 2.99
C ALA A 123 -1.86 -15.76 2.42
N ASN A 124 -1.73 -15.82 1.08
CA ASN A 124 -0.72 -16.67 0.42
C ASN A 124 0.70 -16.12 0.57
N SER A 125 0.86 -14.79 0.54
CA SER A 125 2.16 -14.13 0.63
C SER A 125 2.58 -13.81 2.07
N THR A 126 1.65 -13.73 3.01
CA THR A 126 1.95 -13.43 4.43
C THR A 126 3.01 -14.36 5.01
N HIS A 127 2.86 -15.68 4.79
CA HIS A 127 3.82 -16.67 5.30
C HIS A 127 5.26 -16.37 4.81
N ALA A 128 5.40 -15.93 3.56
CA ALA A 128 6.71 -15.62 3.01
C ALA A 128 7.34 -14.37 3.64
N PHE A 129 6.55 -13.33 3.91
CA PHE A 129 7.02 -12.14 4.64
C PHE A 129 7.49 -12.47 6.06
N LEU A 130 6.70 -13.25 6.80
CA LEU A 130 7.05 -13.65 8.17
C LEU A 130 8.26 -14.57 8.21
N LYS A 131 8.32 -15.57 7.30
CA LYS A 131 9.34 -16.62 7.35
C LYS A 131 10.69 -16.21 6.77
N TYR A 132 10.71 -15.46 5.67
CA TYR A 132 11.94 -15.18 4.93
C TYR A 132 12.50 -13.80 5.18
N PHE A 133 11.68 -12.86 5.64
CA PHE A 133 12.11 -11.48 5.85
C PHE A 133 11.91 -10.97 7.27
N ASP A 134 11.53 -11.86 8.22
CA ASP A 134 11.33 -11.55 9.65
C ASP A 134 10.39 -10.35 9.89
N PHE A 135 9.32 -10.25 9.10
CA PHE A 135 8.24 -9.33 9.41
C PHE A 135 7.42 -9.84 10.59
N GLU A 136 6.91 -8.94 11.40
CA GLU A 136 5.95 -9.23 12.44
C GLU A 136 4.53 -8.95 11.96
N LEU A 137 3.59 -9.84 12.32
CA LEU A 137 2.17 -9.63 12.04
C LEU A 137 1.58 -8.68 13.06
N ILE A 138 1.15 -7.50 12.62
CA ILE A 138 0.40 -6.59 13.49
C ILE A 138 -1.04 -7.08 13.65
N SER A 139 -1.78 -7.20 12.55
CA SER A 139 -3.18 -7.67 12.55
C SER A 139 -3.69 -7.88 11.12
N PRO A 140 -4.64 -8.78 10.90
CA PRO A 140 -5.49 -8.70 9.72
C PRO A 140 -6.27 -7.38 9.68
N LEU A 141 -6.36 -6.76 8.50
CA LEU A 141 -7.18 -5.57 8.33
C LEU A 141 -8.66 -5.91 8.52
N THR A 142 -9.36 -5.01 9.19
CA THR A 142 -10.81 -5.08 9.32
C THR A 142 -11.46 -4.65 8.01
N VAL A 143 -12.41 -5.45 7.53
CA VAL A 143 -13.21 -5.15 6.35
C VAL A 143 -14.68 -5.07 6.77
N LYS A 144 -15.28 -3.89 6.63
CA LYS A 144 -16.68 -3.66 6.95
C LYS A 144 -17.41 -3.03 5.78
N VAL A 145 -18.66 -3.39 5.62
CA VAL A 145 -19.59 -2.83 4.63
C VAL A 145 -20.75 -2.18 5.36
N GLY A 146 -21.23 -1.06 4.86
CA GLY A 146 -22.34 -0.38 5.54
C GLY A 146 -22.78 0.90 4.87
N PHE A 147 -23.55 1.66 5.63
CA PHE A 147 -24.14 2.94 5.23
C PHE A 147 -23.76 4.00 6.27
N GLY A 148 -23.64 5.24 5.82
CA GLY A 148 -23.23 6.36 6.67
C GLY A 148 -21.84 6.87 6.33
N LYS A 149 -21.43 7.97 6.95
CA LYS A 149 -20.16 8.65 6.64
C LYS A 149 -19.18 8.63 7.81
N ASP A 150 -19.60 8.14 8.97
CA ASP A 150 -18.84 8.24 10.21
C ASP A 150 -17.73 7.20 10.25
N ILE A 151 -16.55 7.58 9.80
CA ILE A 151 -15.31 6.83 9.96
C ILE A 151 -14.33 7.76 10.63
N TYR A 152 -14.25 7.67 11.94
CA TYR A 152 -13.29 8.43 12.74
C TYR A 152 -12.32 7.46 13.43
N PRO A 153 -11.11 7.91 13.74
CA PRO A 153 -10.30 7.22 14.73
C PRO A 153 -11.10 7.10 16.02
N ASP A 154 -11.17 5.92 16.60
CA ASP A 154 -11.89 5.67 17.86
C ASP A 154 -11.17 6.27 19.08
N LYS A 155 -9.89 6.62 18.91
CA LYS A 155 -9.00 7.24 19.89
C LYS A 155 -7.82 7.92 19.20
N THR A 156 -6.90 8.50 19.96
CA THR A 156 -5.59 8.93 19.47
C THR A 156 -4.67 7.71 19.31
N TYR A 157 -4.04 7.58 18.16
CA TYR A 157 -3.12 6.49 17.84
C TYR A 157 -1.68 6.97 17.88
N ASN A 158 -0.77 6.07 18.29
CA ASN A 158 0.66 6.33 18.35
C ASN A 158 1.36 6.10 17.01
N CYS A 159 0.76 5.25 16.15
CA CYS A 159 1.32 4.86 14.87
C CYS A 159 0.32 5.15 13.74
N PHE A 160 0.73 5.98 12.78
CA PHE A 160 -0.09 6.31 11.61
C PHE A 160 0.77 6.91 10.49
N ARG A 161 0.29 6.81 9.24
CA ARG A 161 0.95 7.45 8.11
C ARG A 161 0.86 8.97 8.21
N VAL A 162 1.98 9.65 8.00
CA VAL A 162 2.06 11.11 7.94
C VAL A 162 1.92 11.53 6.49
N TRP A 163 1.11 12.56 6.26
CA TRP A 163 0.85 13.12 4.95
C TRP A 163 1.06 14.64 5.00
N ASP A 164 1.86 15.16 4.07
CA ASP A 164 1.95 16.59 3.78
C ASP A 164 1.16 16.94 2.49
N ASP A 165 1.09 18.20 2.15
CA ASP A 165 0.37 18.66 0.97
C ASP A 165 0.93 18.09 -0.33
N ALA A 166 2.25 17.92 -0.47
CA ALA A 166 2.87 17.36 -1.66
C ALA A 166 2.50 15.86 -1.83
N GLN A 167 2.48 15.12 -0.74
CA GLN A 167 2.07 13.73 -0.73
C GLN A 167 0.58 13.57 -1.03
N TRP A 168 -0.28 14.46 -0.49
CA TRP A 168 -1.69 14.48 -0.82
C TRP A 168 -1.92 14.86 -2.29
N GLU A 169 -1.22 15.85 -2.81
CA GLU A 169 -1.31 16.23 -4.22
C GLU A 169 -0.93 15.06 -5.13
N TRP A 170 0.18 14.40 -4.86
CA TRP A 170 0.59 13.20 -5.57
C TRP A 170 -0.46 12.09 -5.46
N ARG A 171 -0.94 11.77 -4.25
CA ARG A 171 -1.90 10.69 -4.01
C ARG A 171 -3.22 10.91 -4.76
N LEU A 172 -3.73 12.13 -4.74
CA LEU A 172 -4.98 12.49 -5.40
C LEU A 172 -4.85 12.64 -6.93
N ASN A 173 -3.63 12.69 -7.46
CA ASN A 173 -3.33 12.64 -8.89
C ASN A 173 -3.14 11.22 -9.44
N ASN A 174 -3.48 10.18 -8.67
CA ASN A 174 -3.49 8.81 -9.16
C ASN A 174 -4.31 8.72 -10.46
N PRO A 175 -3.71 8.27 -11.60
CA PRO A 175 -4.38 8.32 -12.91
C PRO A 175 -5.53 7.33 -13.06
N THR A 176 -5.63 6.34 -12.15
CA THR A 176 -6.68 5.30 -12.21
C THR A 176 -7.84 5.56 -11.27
N ASN A 177 -7.72 6.49 -10.32
CA ASN A 177 -8.72 6.72 -9.29
C ASN A 177 -9.36 8.11 -9.38
N LYS A 178 -10.62 8.16 -8.97
CA LYS A 178 -11.34 9.41 -8.72
C LYS A 178 -11.57 9.56 -7.23
N TYR A 179 -11.47 10.79 -6.75
CA TYR A 179 -11.65 11.09 -5.34
C TYR A 179 -12.71 12.15 -5.15
N SER A 180 -13.53 12.01 -4.11
CA SER A 180 -14.37 13.09 -3.59
C SER A 180 -14.05 13.33 -2.12
N TYR A 181 -14.29 14.55 -1.68
CA TYR A 181 -14.07 14.97 -0.30
C TYR A 181 -15.29 15.70 0.24
N ASN A 182 -15.58 15.54 1.52
CA ASN A 182 -16.69 16.22 2.15
C ASN A 182 -16.25 17.10 3.33
N SER A 183 -17.16 17.91 3.85
CA SER A 183 -16.92 18.82 4.99
C SER A 183 -16.53 18.11 6.29
N GLU A 184 -16.75 16.83 6.39
CA GLU A 184 -16.38 16.01 7.56
C GLU A 184 -14.94 15.47 7.47
N GLY A 185 -14.21 15.81 6.42
CA GLY A 185 -12.85 15.32 6.20
C GLY A 185 -12.80 13.88 5.71
N ILE A 186 -13.78 13.43 4.94
CA ILE A 186 -13.83 12.09 4.39
C ILE A 186 -13.49 12.10 2.89
N ILE A 187 -12.43 11.40 2.52
CA ILE A 187 -12.13 11.05 1.14
C ILE A 187 -12.92 9.80 0.77
N SER A 188 -13.60 9.84 -0.36
CA SER A 188 -14.31 8.69 -0.91
C SER A 188 -13.74 8.33 -2.28
N THR A 189 -13.52 7.03 -2.53
CA THR A 189 -13.01 6.48 -3.80
C THR A 189 -13.96 5.42 -4.33
N PRO A 190 -14.45 5.53 -5.58
CA PRO A 190 -15.30 4.52 -6.19
C PRO A 190 -14.58 3.17 -6.31
N ILE A 191 -15.27 2.08 -5.97
CA ILE A 191 -14.78 0.70 -6.21
C ILE A 191 -15.72 -0.11 -7.08
N SER A 192 -16.97 0.36 -7.23
CA SER A 192 -17.95 -0.19 -8.16
C SER A 192 -19.03 0.86 -8.44
N PHE A 193 -20.01 0.50 -9.28
CA PHE A 193 -21.14 1.38 -9.53
C PHE A 193 -21.95 1.72 -8.26
N PHE A 194 -22.03 0.80 -7.29
CA PHE A 194 -22.82 0.96 -6.06
C PHE A 194 -21.99 1.28 -4.81
N ALA A 195 -20.69 1.07 -4.84
CA ALA A 195 -19.86 1.10 -3.65
C ALA A 195 -18.65 2.04 -3.78
N LYS A 196 -18.24 2.60 -2.64
CA LYS A 196 -17.06 3.42 -2.49
C LYS A 196 -16.33 3.06 -1.21
N THR A 197 -15.02 3.29 -1.19
CA THR A 197 -14.25 3.26 0.06
C THR A 197 -14.29 4.61 0.72
N LEU A 198 -14.06 4.61 2.03
CA LEU A 198 -13.98 5.82 2.84
C LEU A 198 -12.65 5.84 3.58
N SER A 199 -12.04 7.02 3.65
CA SER A 199 -10.85 7.28 4.44
C SER A 199 -10.94 8.65 5.09
N LYS A 200 -10.49 8.78 6.34
CA LYS A 200 -10.41 10.07 7.04
C LYS A 200 -9.12 10.77 6.62
N ALA A 201 -9.20 12.04 6.29
CA ALA A 201 -8.07 12.89 5.97
C ALA A 201 -8.27 14.30 6.52
N ASP A 202 -7.19 14.90 6.97
CA ASP A 202 -7.12 16.32 7.29
C ASP A 202 -6.33 17.01 6.17
N LEU A 203 -7.04 17.73 5.32
CA LEU A 203 -6.49 18.32 4.11
C LEU A 203 -6.43 19.84 4.24
N SER A 204 -5.33 20.42 3.75
CA SER A 204 -5.24 21.87 3.63
C SER A 204 -6.26 22.42 2.62
N LYS A 205 -6.64 23.69 2.78
CA LYS A 205 -7.57 24.37 1.87
C LYS A 205 -7.08 24.33 0.42
N ASN A 206 -5.78 24.45 0.21
CA ASN A 206 -5.18 24.43 -1.14
C ASN A 206 -5.42 23.08 -1.86
N ILE A 207 -5.43 21.97 -1.13
CA ILE A 207 -5.70 20.66 -1.69
C ILE A 207 -7.20 20.50 -1.97
N ILE A 208 -8.05 20.97 -1.04
CA ILE A 208 -9.51 20.85 -1.18
C ILE A 208 -10.01 21.55 -2.45
N ASP A 209 -9.51 22.73 -2.74
CA ASP A 209 -9.99 23.56 -3.85
C ASP A 209 -9.61 23.01 -5.25
N LYS A 210 -8.67 22.08 -5.35
CA LYS A 210 -8.07 21.71 -6.65
C LYS A 210 -8.36 20.30 -7.15
N LYS A 211 -8.73 19.35 -6.29
CA LYS A 211 -8.51 17.92 -6.62
C LYS A 211 -9.75 17.02 -6.59
N PHE A 212 -10.90 17.49 -6.14
CA PHE A 212 -12.04 16.60 -5.93
C PHE A 212 -13.07 16.64 -7.06
N GLN A 213 -13.59 15.46 -7.36
CA GLN A 213 -14.59 15.25 -8.40
C GLN A 213 -15.88 14.74 -7.81
N ASN A 214 -16.99 14.99 -8.49
CA ASN A 214 -18.23 14.33 -8.16
C ASN A 214 -18.16 12.86 -8.61
N ILE A 215 -18.16 11.94 -7.66
CA ILE A 215 -18.12 10.49 -7.93
C ILE A 215 -19.51 9.87 -8.08
N GLY A 216 -20.58 10.69 -8.06
CA GLY A 216 -21.97 10.23 -8.08
C GLY A 216 -22.42 9.58 -6.78
N VAL A 217 -23.72 9.25 -6.72
CA VAL A 217 -24.31 8.61 -5.54
C VAL A 217 -23.92 7.14 -5.49
N ARG A 218 -23.25 6.73 -4.40
CA ARG A 218 -22.89 5.33 -4.10
C ARG A 218 -23.32 5.03 -2.68
N PRO A 219 -24.42 4.31 -2.49
CA PRO A 219 -24.99 4.13 -1.17
C PRO A 219 -24.16 3.21 -0.26
N LEU A 220 -23.42 2.27 -0.86
CA LEU A 220 -22.67 1.30 -0.09
C LEU A 220 -21.25 1.79 0.19
N ASN A 221 -20.88 1.83 1.46
CA ASN A 221 -19.53 2.16 1.91
C ASN A 221 -18.76 0.90 2.25
N LEU A 222 -17.49 0.83 1.85
CA LEU A 222 -16.54 -0.18 2.26
C LEU A 222 -15.44 0.48 3.10
N TYR A 223 -15.25 0.01 4.30
CA TYR A 223 -14.11 0.35 5.14
C TYR A 223 -13.11 -0.81 5.15
N ILE A 224 -11.83 -0.50 4.91
CA ILE A 224 -10.72 -1.43 5.04
C ILE A 224 -9.62 -0.72 5.83
N GLY A 225 -9.23 -1.27 6.99
CA GLY A 225 -8.22 -0.64 7.82
C GLY A 225 -8.22 -1.11 9.25
N LEU A 226 -7.53 -0.37 10.11
CA LEU A 226 -7.46 -0.55 11.55
C LEU A 226 -7.73 0.79 12.25
N GLY A 227 -8.32 0.76 13.42
CA GLY A 227 -8.43 1.91 14.30
C GLY A 227 -9.55 2.90 13.96
N ALA A 228 -10.52 2.57 13.12
CA ALA A 228 -11.67 3.42 12.90
C ALA A 228 -12.89 2.96 13.71
N ASP A 229 -13.52 3.90 14.39
CA ASP A 229 -14.84 3.69 14.96
C ASP A 229 -15.90 3.69 13.86
N THR A 230 -16.57 2.58 13.73
CA THR A 230 -17.69 2.40 12.82
C THR A 230 -19.02 2.20 13.58
N SER A 231 -19.04 2.45 14.87
CA SER A 231 -20.22 2.21 15.75
C SER A 231 -21.35 3.19 15.47
N LYS A 232 -21.03 4.42 15.08
CA LYS A 232 -22.01 5.46 14.75
C LYS A 232 -22.70 5.27 13.39
N GLY A 233 -22.09 4.47 12.50
CA GLY A 233 -22.66 4.09 11.20
C GLY A 233 -23.28 2.70 11.26
N LYS A 234 -24.06 2.36 10.24
CA LYS A 234 -24.60 1.01 10.08
C LYS A 234 -23.59 0.14 9.33
N TYR A 235 -22.49 -0.23 10.00
CA TYR A 235 -21.43 -1.05 9.42
C TYR A 235 -21.46 -2.48 9.98
N PHE A 236 -21.36 -3.43 9.07
CA PHE A 236 -21.37 -4.86 9.37
C PHE A 236 -20.08 -5.52 8.93
N ASN A 237 -19.61 -6.50 9.65
CA ASN A 237 -18.53 -7.35 9.17
C ASN A 237 -19.01 -8.13 7.95
N ILE A 238 -18.16 -8.21 6.94
CA ILE A 238 -18.45 -9.05 5.77
C ILE A 238 -18.52 -10.50 6.24
N PRO A 239 -19.62 -11.23 5.91
CA PRO A 239 -19.75 -12.63 6.26
C PRO A 239 -18.58 -13.47 5.75
N SER A 240 -18.19 -14.50 6.52
CA SER A 240 -17.00 -15.33 6.23
C SER A 240 -17.05 -16.02 4.87
N PHE A 241 -18.24 -16.38 4.37
CA PHE A 241 -18.42 -17.01 3.07
C PHE A 241 -18.23 -16.06 1.87
N VAL A 242 -18.31 -14.74 2.09
CA VAL A 242 -18.01 -13.71 1.08
C VAL A 242 -16.59 -13.18 1.24
N LYS A 243 -15.96 -13.48 2.36
CA LYS A 243 -14.69 -12.90 2.78
C LYS A 243 -13.56 -13.39 1.87
N ARG A 244 -12.96 -12.47 1.12
CA ARG A 244 -11.68 -12.73 0.48
C ARG A 244 -10.61 -13.04 1.55
N PRO A 245 -9.52 -13.76 1.21
CA PRO A 245 -8.42 -13.98 2.12
C PRO A 245 -8.02 -12.68 2.82
N PRO A 246 -7.72 -12.71 4.13
CA PRO A 246 -7.41 -11.50 4.88
C PRO A 246 -6.20 -10.78 4.29
N PHE A 247 -6.27 -9.47 4.26
CA PHE A 247 -5.10 -8.61 4.08
C PHE A 247 -4.45 -8.44 5.45
N ASN A 248 -3.23 -8.91 5.60
CA ASN A 248 -2.52 -8.90 6.88
C ASN A 248 -1.56 -7.71 6.90
N LEU A 249 -1.70 -6.81 7.87
CA LEU A 249 -0.71 -5.76 8.07
C LEU A 249 0.49 -6.35 8.76
N VAL A 250 1.65 -6.31 8.09
CA VAL A 250 2.92 -6.81 8.61
C VAL A 250 3.95 -5.69 8.62
N PHE A 251 4.87 -5.73 9.57
CA PHE A 251 5.86 -4.68 9.84
C PHE A 251 7.23 -5.29 10.11
N LYS A 252 8.30 -4.62 9.68
CA LYS A 252 9.68 -4.98 10.03
C LYS A 252 10.43 -3.73 10.47
N ASP A 253 10.93 -3.74 11.69
CA ASP A 253 11.89 -2.77 12.16
C ASP A 253 13.29 -3.07 11.59
N LEU A 254 13.95 -2.06 11.02
CA LEU A 254 15.31 -2.17 10.49
C LEU A 254 16.36 -1.61 11.43
N THR A 255 15.94 -0.87 12.46
CA THR A 255 16.82 -0.15 13.41
C THR A 255 17.03 -0.90 14.71
N GLY A 256 16.09 -1.74 15.11
CA GLY A 256 16.02 -2.36 16.43
C GLY A 256 15.55 -1.39 17.54
N GLU A 257 15.07 -0.19 17.17
CA GLU A 257 14.66 0.87 18.11
C GLU A 257 13.15 1.06 18.20
N ILE A 258 12.38 0.50 17.25
CA ILE A 258 10.93 0.70 17.19
C ILE A 258 10.27 -0.32 18.11
N PRO A 259 9.51 0.12 19.12
CA PRO A 259 8.77 -0.82 19.97
C PRO A 259 7.81 -1.67 19.14
N THR A 260 7.55 -2.90 19.58
CA THR A 260 6.56 -3.78 18.93
C THR A 260 5.22 -3.07 18.78
N ILE A 261 4.74 -2.94 17.56
CA ILE A 261 3.48 -2.27 17.22
C ILE A 261 2.33 -3.26 17.40
N LYS A 262 1.40 -2.94 18.30
CA LYS A 262 0.17 -3.72 18.48
C LYS A 262 -0.96 -3.12 17.63
N LYS A 263 -1.99 -3.90 17.41
CA LYS A 263 -3.21 -3.44 16.71
C LYS A 263 -3.81 -2.16 17.32
N GLU A 264 -3.71 -2.03 18.64
CA GLU A 264 -4.24 -0.90 19.40
C GLU A 264 -3.43 0.38 19.24
N ASP A 265 -2.21 0.28 18.75
CA ASP A 265 -1.29 1.41 18.58
C ASP A 265 -1.44 2.08 17.22
N ILE A 266 -2.01 1.39 16.23
CA ILE A 266 -1.94 1.83 14.83
C ILE A 266 -3.31 2.20 14.24
N PHE A 267 -3.35 3.38 13.59
CA PHE A 267 -4.40 3.78 12.67
C PHE A 267 -3.91 3.59 11.23
N PHE A 268 -4.63 2.76 10.48
CA PHE A 268 -4.25 2.40 9.11
C PHE A 268 -5.49 2.31 8.23
N GLN A 269 -5.44 2.92 7.06
CA GLN A 269 -6.58 3.04 6.15
C GLN A 269 -6.23 2.55 4.76
N LEU A 270 -7.25 2.27 3.95
CA LEU A 270 -7.04 1.84 2.58
C LEU A 270 -6.31 2.90 1.72
N ILE A 271 -6.49 4.20 2.00
CA ILE A 271 -5.78 5.27 1.30
C ILE A 271 -4.27 5.26 1.59
N ASP A 272 -3.85 4.67 2.70
CA ASP A 272 -2.44 4.47 3.03
C ASP A 272 -1.78 3.41 2.16
N LEU A 273 -2.59 2.57 1.55
CA LEU A 273 -2.20 1.60 0.53
C LEU A 273 -2.39 2.19 -0.86
N ASP A 274 -1.70 1.61 -1.82
CA ASP A 274 -1.77 1.98 -3.23
C ASP A 274 -2.57 0.96 -4.08
N THR A 275 -3.43 0.19 -3.43
CA THR A 275 -4.08 -0.98 -4.04
C THR A 275 -5.53 -0.79 -4.49
N ILE A 276 -6.02 0.46 -4.53
CA ILE A 276 -7.38 0.74 -5.03
C ILE A 276 -7.33 1.20 -6.46
#